data_29ad61bf668c70e09a8f7c37e2e5f6a9
#
_entry.id   29ad61bf668c70e09a8f7c37e2e5f6a9
#
_cell.length_a   1.000
_cell.length_b   1.000
_cell.length_c   1.000
_cell.angle_alpha   90.00
_cell.angle_beta   90.00
_cell.angle_gamma   90.00
#
_symmetry.space_group_name_H-M   'P 1'
#
loop_
_entity.id
_entity.type
_entity.pdbx_description
1 polymer ?
#
loop_
_entity_poly.entity_id
_entity_poly.type
_entity_poly.pdbx_seq_one_letter_code
_entity_poly.pdbx_strand_id
1 'polypeptide(L)'
;MLAGELDSSRWLGRVFGGKRRALREQAEEMLASVGLDQALGKYPHELSGGMQQRLALAQALIKKPRILLLDEPFGALDPGIRRDMHELVLDLWRKQDLTVFMITHDLAEGFFLGTRMWVFDKERLDPQTPGSYGARITYDLPVVHSDKGTLQSITQSVDSTARVLGA
;
A
#
# COMPACT_ATOMS: atom_id res chain seq x y z
N MET A 1 16.39 -3.16 -10.25
CA MET A 1 15.52 -3.46 -11.40
C MET A 1 15.26 -2.22 -12.27
N LEU A 2 14.93 -1.05 -11.75
CA LEU A 2 14.82 0.19 -12.55
C LEU A 2 16.14 0.57 -13.24
N ALA A 3 17.28 0.37 -12.59
CA ALA A 3 18.59 0.57 -13.18
C ALA A 3 18.92 -0.49 -14.26
N GLY A 4 18.42 -1.72 -14.12
CA GLY A 4 18.65 -2.80 -15.08
C GLY A 4 17.87 -2.64 -16.39
N GLU A 5 16.65 -2.14 -16.34
CA GLU A 5 15.87 -1.84 -17.56
C GLU A 5 16.47 -0.68 -18.37
N LEU A 6 17.15 0.25 -17.68
CA LEU A 6 17.88 1.34 -18.34
C LEU A 6 19.16 0.86 -19.03
N ASP A 7 19.72 -0.27 -18.60
CA ASP A 7 20.99 -0.79 -19.13
C ASP A 7 20.81 -1.70 -20.35
N SER A 8 19.63 -2.31 -20.53
CA SER A 8 19.33 -3.11 -21.72
C SER A 8 19.22 -2.31 -23.03
N SER A 9 19.16 -0.98 -22.94
CA SER A 9 19.07 -0.05 -24.08
C SER A 9 20.43 0.56 -24.49
N ARG A 10 21.54 -0.16 -24.24
CA ARG A 10 22.92 0.34 -24.51
C ARG A 10 23.16 0.90 -25.92
N TRP A 11 22.45 0.46 -26.93
CA TRP A 11 22.60 0.95 -28.30
C TRP A 11 21.87 2.27 -28.57
N LEU A 12 20.78 2.58 -27.81
CA LEU A 12 20.04 3.84 -27.88
C LEU A 12 20.69 4.95 -27.05
N GLY A 13 21.66 4.63 -26.19
CA GLY A 13 22.28 5.54 -25.24
C GLY A 13 23.04 6.73 -25.85
N ARG A 14 23.33 6.68 -27.14
CA ARG A 14 24.10 7.73 -27.83
C ARG A 14 23.23 8.91 -28.29
N VAL A 15 21.90 8.68 -28.48
CA VAL A 15 20.97 9.70 -29.01
C VAL A 15 20.12 10.35 -27.91
N PHE A 16 20.01 9.73 -26.72
CA PHE A 16 19.08 10.15 -25.65
C PHE A 16 19.74 10.40 -24.28
N GLY A 17 20.99 10.81 -24.22
CA GLY A 17 21.72 11.00 -22.96
C GLY A 17 21.00 11.89 -21.91
N GLY A 18 20.37 12.98 -22.34
CA GLY A 18 19.61 13.86 -21.44
C GLY A 18 18.33 13.22 -20.89
N LYS A 19 17.59 12.47 -21.73
CA LYS A 19 16.36 11.78 -21.31
C LYS A 19 16.67 10.64 -20.32
N ARG A 20 17.78 9.96 -20.50
CA ARG A 20 18.24 8.88 -19.63
C ARG A 20 18.66 9.42 -18.24
N ARG A 21 19.28 10.59 -18.20
CA ARG A 21 19.66 11.26 -16.96
C ARG A 21 18.42 11.70 -16.17
N ALA A 22 17.44 12.32 -16.81
CA ALA A 22 16.20 12.76 -16.17
C ALA A 22 15.39 11.57 -15.61
N LEU A 23 15.32 10.44 -16.33
CA LEU A 23 14.66 9.22 -15.84
C LEU A 23 15.39 8.62 -14.63
N ARG A 24 16.70 8.68 -14.60
CA ARG A 24 17.49 8.22 -13.46
C ARG A 24 17.26 9.12 -12.24
N GLU A 25 17.32 10.42 -12.40
CA GLU A 25 17.05 11.40 -11.34
C GLU A 25 15.65 11.18 -10.76
N GLN A 26 14.64 11.00 -11.61
CA GLN A 26 13.27 10.68 -11.18
C GLN A 26 13.18 9.35 -10.40
N ALA A 27 13.92 8.33 -10.80
CA ALA A 27 13.97 7.05 -10.10
C ALA A 27 14.65 7.18 -8.73
N GLU A 28 15.77 7.93 -8.66
CA GLU A 28 16.49 8.19 -7.40
C GLU A 28 15.63 9.00 -6.42
N GLU A 29 14.93 10.04 -6.90
CA GLU A 29 13.97 10.81 -6.09
C GLU A 29 12.83 9.93 -5.55
N MET A 30 12.28 9.04 -6.39
CA MET A 30 11.22 8.13 -5.97
C MET A 30 11.73 7.12 -4.93
N LEU A 31 12.94 6.56 -5.11
CA LEU A 31 13.54 5.65 -4.13
C LEU A 31 13.85 6.36 -2.81
N ALA A 32 14.31 7.60 -2.85
CA ALA A 32 14.50 8.42 -1.65
C ALA A 32 13.16 8.69 -0.92
N SER A 33 12.08 8.95 -1.67
CA SER A 33 10.75 9.20 -1.08
C SER A 33 10.18 8.00 -0.30
N VAL A 34 10.65 6.79 -0.60
CA VAL A 34 10.30 5.57 0.13
C VAL A 34 11.41 5.10 1.10
N GLY A 35 12.43 5.93 1.33
CA GLY A 35 13.53 5.65 2.27
C GLY A 35 14.49 4.56 1.79
N LEU A 36 14.75 4.49 0.48
CA LEU A 36 15.71 3.58 -0.16
C LEU A 36 16.93 4.28 -0.76
N ASP A 37 17.20 5.52 -0.39
CA ASP A 37 18.34 6.32 -0.83
C ASP A 37 19.69 5.62 -0.58
N GLN A 38 19.83 4.92 0.56
CA GLN A 38 21.03 4.16 0.92
C GLN A 38 21.16 2.81 0.17
N ALA A 39 20.17 2.44 -0.62
CA ALA A 39 20.11 1.13 -1.28
C ALA A 39 20.20 1.21 -2.81
N LEU A 40 20.52 2.38 -3.37
CA LEU A 40 20.56 2.63 -4.83
C LEU A 40 21.49 1.68 -5.61
N GLY A 41 22.56 1.20 -4.96
CA GLY A 41 23.53 0.26 -5.56
C GLY A 41 23.22 -1.21 -5.37
N LYS A 42 22.14 -1.56 -4.62
CA LYS A 42 21.81 -2.94 -4.29
C LYS A 42 20.90 -3.59 -5.33
N TYR A 43 21.06 -4.89 -5.50
CA TYR A 43 20.11 -5.69 -6.27
C TYR A 43 18.89 -6.07 -5.41
N PRO A 44 17.72 -6.36 -6.02
CA PRO A 44 16.50 -6.70 -5.29
C PRO A 44 16.64 -7.86 -4.29
N HIS A 45 17.46 -8.85 -4.60
CA HIS A 45 17.72 -9.99 -3.71
C HIS A 45 18.60 -9.67 -2.50
N GLU A 46 19.27 -8.51 -2.51
CA GLU A 46 20.07 -8.02 -1.37
C GLU A 46 19.27 -7.13 -0.41
N LEU A 47 17.99 -6.89 -0.75
CA LEU A 47 17.09 -6.07 0.05
C LEU A 47 16.35 -6.93 1.08
N SER A 48 16.15 -6.39 2.29
CA SER A 48 15.25 -7.00 3.27
C SER A 48 13.79 -7.01 2.77
N GLY A 49 12.92 -7.83 3.36
CA GLY A 49 11.51 -7.90 2.98
C GLY A 49 10.82 -6.52 2.99
N GLY A 50 11.03 -5.73 4.03
CA GLY A 50 10.49 -4.37 4.11
C GLY A 50 11.07 -3.43 3.04
N MET A 51 12.36 -3.56 2.69
CA MET A 51 12.95 -2.79 1.59
C MET A 51 12.40 -3.21 0.24
N GLN A 52 12.14 -4.50 0.02
CA GLN A 52 11.50 -5.00 -1.20
C GLN A 52 10.09 -4.45 -1.34
N GLN A 53 9.32 -4.37 -0.23
CA GLN A 53 7.98 -3.78 -0.21
C GLN A 53 8.02 -2.29 -0.56
N ARG A 54 8.97 -1.53 0.01
CA ARG A 54 9.20 -0.12 -0.33
C ARG A 54 9.57 0.06 -1.81
N LEU A 55 10.39 -0.84 -2.34
CA LEU A 55 10.74 -0.83 -3.77
C LEU A 55 9.52 -1.09 -4.66
N ALA A 56 8.66 -2.06 -4.30
CA ALA A 56 7.43 -2.34 -5.03
C ALA A 56 6.50 -1.12 -5.03
N LEU A 57 6.38 -0.44 -3.90
CA LEU A 57 5.61 0.80 -3.79
C LEU A 57 6.19 1.91 -4.68
N ALA A 58 7.51 2.12 -4.67
CA ALA A 58 8.18 3.08 -5.54
C ALA A 58 7.95 2.78 -7.04
N GLN A 59 8.00 1.51 -7.43
CA GLN A 59 7.72 1.07 -8.79
C GLN A 59 6.27 1.34 -9.23
N ALA A 60 5.31 1.20 -8.33
CA ALA A 60 3.92 1.52 -8.59
C ALA A 60 3.72 3.05 -8.76
N LEU A 61 4.38 3.85 -7.94
CA LEU A 61 4.18 5.30 -7.86
C LEU A 61 4.98 6.11 -8.90
N ILE A 62 6.08 5.57 -9.45
CA ILE A 62 6.94 6.31 -10.37
C ILE A 62 6.21 6.81 -11.63
N LYS A 63 5.13 6.12 -12.02
CA LYS A 63 4.27 6.49 -13.15
C LYS A 63 3.23 7.55 -12.78
N LYS A 64 3.23 8.03 -11.53
CA LYS A 64 2.27 8.99 -10.99
C LYS A 64 0.83 8.55 -11.23
N PRO A 65 0.43 7.35 -10.80
CA PRO A 65 -0.93 6.87 -10.98
C PRO A 65 -1.91 7.73 -10.16
N ARG A 66 -3.16 7.80 -10.60
CA ARG A 66 -4.25 8.39 -9.81
C ARG A 66 -4.90 7.38 -8.87
N ILE A 67 -4.71 6.10 -9.13
CA ILE A 67 -5.27 4.99 -8.35
C ILE A 67 -4.15 4.01 -8.04
N LEU A 68 -4.01 3.63 -6.77
CA LEU A 68 -3.10 2.62 -6.27
C LEU A 68 -3.91 1.46 -5.68
N LEU A 69 -3.63 0.25 -6.13
CA LEU A 69 -4.26 -0.97 -5.62
C LEU A 69 -3.22 -1.75 -4.81
N LEU A 70 -3.53 -2.06 -3.57
CA LEU A 70 -2.68 -2.80 -2.65
C LEU A 70 -3.43 -4.05 -2.18
N ASP A 71 -2.81 -5.20 -2.32
CA ASP A 71 -3.36 -6.49 -1.88
C ASP A 71 -2.47 -7.05 -0.78
N GLU A 72 -3.00 -7.14 0.44
CA GLU A 72 -2.29 -7.59 1.66
C GLU A 72 -0.87 -6.99 1.82
N PRO A 73 -0.68 -5.67 1.66
CA PRO A 73 0.66 -5.11 1.46
C PRO A 73 1.57 -5.21 2.68
N PHE A 74 1.03 -5.49 3.86
CA PHE A 74 1.78 -5.48 5.12
C PHE A 74 1.76 -6.81 5.87
N GLY A 75 1.01 -7.81 5.37
CA GLY A 75 0.78 -9.08 6.07
C GLY A 75 2.05 -9.87 6.40
N ALA A 76 3.08 -9.78 5.55
CA ALA A 76 4.36 -10.48 5.72
C ALA A 76 5.43 -9.67 6.47
N LEU A 77 5.11 -8.48 7.00
CA LEU A 77 6.08 -7.61 7.65
C LEU A 77 6.06 -7.74 9.17
N ASP A 78 7.25 -7.60 9.77
CA ASP A 78 7.39 -7.47 11.21
C ASP A 78 6.65 -6.23 11.75
N PRO A 79 6.13 -6.25 12.99
CA PRO A 79 5.30 -5.18 13.54
C PRO A 79 5.94 -3.78 13.48
N GLY A 80 7.26 -3.66 13.69
CA GLY A 80 7.99 -2.40 13.60
C GLY A 80 8.03 -1.87 12.16
N ILE A 81 8.42 -2.72 11.22
CA ILE A 81 8.50 -2.38 9.79
C ILE A 81 7.10 -2.07 9.24
N ARG A 82 6.07 -2.80 9.70
CA ARG A 82 4.68 -2.56 9.32
C ARG A 82 4.24 -1.14 9.68
N ARG A 83 4.53 -0.67 10.90
CA ARG A 83 4.22 0.69 11.32
C ARG A 83 4.89 1.74 10.43
N ASP A 84 6.18 1.59 10.15
CA ASP A 84 6.92 2.50 9.27
C ASP A 84 6.31 2.53 7.85
N MET A 85 5.82 1.39 7.37
CA MET A 85 5.16 1.29 6.06
C MET A 85 3.78 1.96 6.06
N HIS A 86 3.02 1.85 7.14
CA HIS A 86 1.74 2.55 7.31
C HIS A 86 1.93 4.06 7.24
N GLU A 87 2.90 4.60 7.99
CA GLU A 87 3.22 6.02 7.98
C GLU A 87 3.69 6.48 6.59
N LEU A 88 4.52 5.69 5.92
CA LEU A 88 4.97 5.98 4.57
C LEU A 88 3.80 6.07 3.59
N VAL A 89 2.87 5.12 3.60
CA VAL A 89 1.70 5.13 2.71
C VAL A 89 0.81 6.33 2.98
N LEU A 90 0.57 6.68 4.25
CA LEU A 90 -0.19 7.87 4.62
C LEU A 90 0.49 9.16 4.14
N ASP A 91 1.80 9.26 4.29
CA ASP A 91 2.57 10.41 3.84
C ASP A 91 2.54 10.57 2.32
N LEU A 92 2.66 9.49 1.58
CA LEU A 92 2.56 9.49 0.12
C LEU A 92 1.16 9.88 -0.33
N TRP A 93 0.13 9.34 0.31
CA TRP A 93 -1.25 9.69 0.04
C TRP A 93 -1.55 11.18 0.29
N ARG A 94 -1.06 11.74 1.42
CA ARG A 94 -1.23 13.18 1.74
C ARG A 94 -0.52 14.11 0.76
N LYS A 95 0.62 13.68 0.22
CA LYS A 95 1.46 14.49 -0.69
C LYS A 95 1.04 14.39 -2.16
N GLN A 96 0.25 13.40 -2.52
CA GLN A 96 -0.13 13.13 -3.89
C GLN A 96 -1.67 13.08 -4.02
N ASP A 97 -2.18 13.49 -5.17
CA ASP A 97 -3.61 13.33 -5.52
C ASP A 97 -3.87 11.86 -5.90
N LEU A 98 -3.88 10.99 -4.89
CA LEU A 98 -3.87 9.54 -5.01
C LEU A 98 -5.10 8.93 -4.34
N THR A 99 -5.86 8.12 -5.07
CA THR A 99 -6.88 7.25 -4.48
C THR A 99 -6.26 5.88 -4.23
N VAL A 100 -6.29 5.41 -2.98
CA VAL A 100 -5.75 4.10 -2.59
C VAL A 100 -6.89 3.15 -2.28
N PHE A 101 -6.89 1.98 -2.92
CA PHE A 101 -7.69 0.83 -2.54
C PHE A 101 -6.77 -0.23 -1.94
N MET A 102 -7.08 -0.67 -0.75
CA MET A 102 -6.31 -1.68 -0.04
C MET A 102 -7.20 -2.84 0.37
N ILE A 103 -6.75 -4.05 0.09
CA ILE A 103 -7.34 -5.27 0.63
C ILE A 103 -6.49 -5.70 1.81
N THR A 104 -7.11 -5.94 2.94
CA THR A 104 -6.47 -6.49 4.15
C THR A 104 -7.46 -7.31 4.95
N HIS A 105 -6.97 -8.30 5.67
CA HIS A 105 -7.75 -9.03 6.68
C HIS A 105 -7.57 -8.44 8.09
N ASP A 106 -6.70 -7.43 8.24
CA ASP A 106 -6.46 -6.74 9.51
C ASP A 106 -7.37 -5.50 9.61
N LEU A 107 -8.39 -5.58 10.45
CA LEU A 107 -9.33 -4.48 10.70
C LEU A 107 -8.63 -3.24 11.25
N ALA A 108 -7.57 -3.41 12.07
CA ALA A 108 -6.84 -2.30 12.63
C ALA A 108 -6.11 -1.50 11.53
N GLU A 109 -5.58 -2.17 10.51
CA GLU A 109 -5.01 -1.51 9.32
C GLU A 109 -6.08 -0.72 8.56
N GLY A 110 -7.25 -1.32 8.35
CA GLY A 110 -8.38 -0.67 7.68
C GLY A 110 -8.82 0.61 8.38
N PHE A 111 -8.92 0.59 9.70
CA PHE A 111 -9.27 1.75 10.50
C PHE A 111 -8.14 2.78 10.59
N PHE A 112 -6.89 2.36 10.59
CA PHE A 112 -5.75 3.25 10.70
C PHE A 112 -5.46 4.01 9.39
N LEU A 113 -5.58 3.32 8.25
CA LEU A 113 -5.19 3.85 6.94
C LEU A 113 -6.37 4.38 6.14
N GLY A 114 -7.56 3.77 6.28
CA GLY A 114 -8.71 4.04 5.43
C GLY A 114 -9.48 5.29 5.82
N THR A 115 -10.08 5.97 4.86
CA THR A 115 -11.11 6.99 5.07
C THR A 115 -12.52 6.39 4.90
N ARG A 116 -12.58 5.20 4.30
CA ARG A 116 -13.80 4.41 4.09
C ARG A 116 -13.43 2.93 4.09
N MET A 117 -14.21 2.12 4.74
CA MET A 117 -14.00 0.69 4.85
C MET A 117 -15.20 -0.08 4.31
N TRP A 118 -14.94 -1.00 3.39
CA TRP A 118 -15.92 -1.96 2.90
C TRP A 118 -15.61 -3.33 3.48
N VAL A 119 -16.58 -3.91 4.17
CA VAL A 119 -16.47 -5.27 4.69
C VAL A 119 -17.15 -6.21 3.71
N PHE A 120 -16.40 -7.18 3.23
CA PHE A 120 -16.91 -8.24 2.37
C PHE A 120 -17.14 -9.49 3.19
N ASP A 121 -18.38 -10.00 3.15
CA ASP A 121 -18.72 -11.24 3.83
C ASP A 121 -19.56 -12.12 2.91
N LYS A 122 -19.58 -13.40 3.26
CA LYS A 122 -20.36 -14.43 2.58
C LYS A 122 -21.62 -14.73 3.37
N GLU A 123 -22.72 -14.04 3.03
CA GLU A 123 -24.00 -14.16 3.72
C GLU A 123 -24.61 -15.58 3.69
N ARG A 124 -24.21 -16.41 2.71
CA ARG A 124 -24.80 -17.72 2.51
C ARG A 124 -23.71 -18.77 2.25
N LEU A 125 -23.59 -19.71 3.16
CA LEU A 125 -22.78 -20.92 3.00
C LEU A 125 -23.69 -22.06 2.58
N ASP A 126 -23.51 -22.56 1.35
CA ASP A 126 -24.08 -23.84 0.95
C ASP A 126 -23.01 -24.92 1.17
N PRO A 127 -23.21 -25.85 2.14
CA PRO A 127 -22.22 -26.91 2.40
C PRO A 127 -21.99 -27.84 1.22
N GLN A 128 -22.98 -27.98 0.31
CA GLN A 128 -22.90 -28.87 -0.85
C GLN A 128 -22.23 -28.19 -2.05
N THR A 129 -22.32 -26.86 -2.13
CA THR A 129 -21.71 -26.05 -3.20
C THR A 129 -21.06 -24.79 -2.64
N PRO A 130 -19.90 -24.91 -1.95
CA PRO A 130 -19.27 -23.78 -1.26
C PRO A 130 -18.90 -22.60 -2.15
N GLY A 131 -18.80 -22.81 -3.48
CA GLY A 131 -18.50 -21.79 -4.47
C GLY A 131 -19.69 -21.04 -5.06
N SER A 132 -20.95 -21.48 -4.77
CA SER A 132 -22.15 -20.98 -5.46
C SER A 132 -22.49 -19.53 -5.18
N TYR A 133 -22.06 -18.98 -4.05
CA TYR A 133 -22.36 -17.59 -3.65
C TYR A 133 -21.08 -16.84 -3.44
N GLY A 134 -20.92 -15.70 -4.14
CA GLY A 134 -19.82 -14.77 -3.95
C GLY A 134 -19.97 -13.94 -2.68
N ALA A 135 -18.88 -13.36 -2.19
CA ALA A 135 -18.92 -12.35 -1.14
C ALA A 135 -19.58 -11.07 -1.66
N ARG A 136 -20.28 -10.36 -0.75
CA ARG A 136 -20.91 -9.07 -1.00
C ARG A 136 -20.39 -8.05 -0.01
N ILE A 137 -20.53 -6.78 -0.34
CA ILE A 137 -20.29 -5.70 0.63
C ILE A 137 -21.42 -5.77 1.67
N THR A 138 -21.07 -6.19 2.88
CA THR A 138 -22.01 -6.30 3.99
C THR A 138 -22.07 -5.01 4.78
N TYR A 139 -20.92 -4.31 4.91
CA TYR A 139 -20.85 -3.03 5.58
C TYR A 139 -20.06 -2.04 4.74
N ASP A 140 -20.50 -0.79 4.76
CA ASP A 140 -19.87 0.36 4.14
C ASP A 140 -19.76 1.46 5.19
N LEU A 141 -18.57 1.62 5.77
CA LEU A 141 -18.34 2.41 6.95
C LEU A 141 -17.41 3.60 6.62
N PRO A 142 -17.83 4.84 6.90
CA PRO A 142 -16.91 5.96 6.90
C PRO A 142 -15.96 5.83 8.08
N VAL A 143 -14.67 6.04 7.86
CA VAL A 143 -13.65 6.06 8.91
C VAL A 143 -13.30 7.51 9.21
N VAL A 144 -13.58 7.96 10.43
CA VAL A 144 -13.25 9.31 10.88
C VAL A 144 -11.97 9.24 11.70
N HIS A 145 -10.90 9.83 11.15
CA HIS A 145 -9.67 10.03 11.92
C HIS A 145 -9.87 11.22 12.86
N SER A 146 -9.92 10.98 14.17
CA SER A 146 -9.79 12.07 15.13
C SER A 146 -8.33 12.53 15.13
N ASP A 147 -8.07 13.84 15.13
CA ASP A 147 -6.73 14.46 15.18
C ASP A 147 -5.86 14.03 16.37
N LYS A 148 -6.42 13.30 17.29
CA LYS A 148 -5.73 12.63 18.40
C LYS A 148 -5.67 11.13 18.07
N GLY A 149 -4.71 10.74 17.23
CA GLY A 149 -4.42 9.37 16.85
C GLY A 149 -4.13 8.44 18.03
N THR A 150 -5.12 8.10 18.80
CA THR A 150 -5.02 7.19 19.93
C THR A 150 -5.78 5.92 19.58
N LEU A 151 -5.14 4.77 19.74
CA LEU A 151 -5.73 3.44 19.68
C LEU A 151 -7.06 3.33 20.47
N GLN A 152 -7.28 4.18 21.48
CA GLN A 152 -8.52 4.26 22.24
C GLN A 152 -9.74 4.68 21.41
N SER A 153 -9.60 5.52 20.39
CA SER A 153 -10.72 5.92 19.53
C SER A 153 -11.12 4.78 18.57
N ILE A 154 -10.16 3.95 18.18
CA ILE A 154 -10.40 2.77 17.33
C ILE A 154 -11.19 1.72 18.12
N THR A 155 -10.80 1.45 19.36
CA THR A 155 -11.49 0.49 20.23
C THR A 155 -12.94 0.92 20.51
N GLN A 156 -13.18 2.21 20.74
CA GLN A 156 -14.53 2.74 20.91
C GLN A 156 -15.39 2.67 19.64
N SER A 157 -14.78 2.87 18.47
CA SER A 157 -15.48 2.74 17.19
C SER A 157 -15.84 1.28 16.89
N VAL A 158 -14.96 0.34 17.19
CA VAL A 158 -15.21 -1.11 17.05
C VAL A 158 -16.32 -1.54 18.02
N ASP A 159 -16.27 -1.12 19.29
CA ASP A 159 -17.30 -1.45 20.28
C ASP A 159 -18.67 -0.83 19.93
N SER A 160 -18.70 0.39 19.41
CA SER A 160 -19.95 1.02 18.98
C SER A 160 -20.53 0.32 17.74
N THR A 161 -19.70 -0.12 16.83
CA THR A 161 -20.11 -0.87 15.63
C THR A 161 -20.57 -2.27 15.99
N ALA A 162 -19.89 -2.97 16.89
CA ALA A 162 -20.33 -4.28 17.41
C ALA A 162 -21.69 -4.21 18.10
N ARG A 163 -21.99 -3.15 18.86
CA ARG A 163 -23.30 -2.92 19.49
C ARG A 163 -24.42 -2.65 18.47
N VAL A 164 -24.11 -1.99 17.37
CA VAL A 164 -25.08 -1.74 16.28
C VAL A 164 -25.37 -3.04 15.52
N LEU A 165 -24.41 -3.97 15.47
CA LEU A 165 -24.52 -5.24 14.76
C LEU A 165 -25.15 -6.37 15.57
N GLY A 166 -25.54 -6.13 16.84
CA GLY A 166 -26.31 -7.07 17.65
C GLY A 166 -25.54 -8.31 18.10
N ALA A 167 -24.20 -8.20 18.25
CA ALA A 167 -23.35 -9.24 18.84
C ALA A 167 -23.30 -9.12 20.35
#